data_b87abce9c4f1530a157d4cd3f55bc2cb
#
_entry.id   b87abce9c4f1530a157d4cd3f55bc2cb
#
_cell.length_a   1.000
_cell.length_b   1.000
_cell.length_c   1.000
_cell.angle_alpha   90.00
_cell.angle_beta   90.00
_cell.angle_gamma   90.00
#
_symmetry.space_group_name_H-M   'P 1'
#
loop_
_entity.id
_entity.type
_entity.pdbx_description
1 polymer ?
#
loop_
_entity_poly.entity_id
_entity_poly.type
_entity_poly.pdbx_seq_one_letter_code
_entity_poly.pdbx_strand_id
1 'polypeptide(L)'
;MTIVITLPQFIAGEAERIAEMLRSSSADLVHIRKPGASAAEVEQLISAIPQDCYDRLVLHDHFQLAERYGLHGVHLNSRNSQPPQGWKGSVSRSCHSLSEVAEWKERCTYVSLSPIFNSISKPGYYAAFTRKELDEARQQGIIDSRVMALGGVTFGRLDEVARMGFGGGMILGDAWKNYDKALTPTALTIAGSDSSAGAGLQQDLKTMQALGVYAATVVTAVTSQNTMGVSHVFPVPADTVASQMEAVLSDMRVEAVKIGMLPNVEVAHTVASVLKRYKTDHVCRVVYDPVMVSSSGKRLMAPDCLSVVAAELFPLCTLVTPNLPEADCLLKYAGLPSGSYASLAQTFGTAFLVKGGHAEGSCADDVLYPAATMSASVCRFPTERIQSDNLHGTGCTLSSAIAAGLLKGQTMEEAIKKAKDFLCQSIHRGQNICIGHGNGPLIP
;
A
#
# COMPACT_ATOMS: atom_id res chain seq x y z
N MET A 1 16.13 -0.49 18.86
CA MET A 1 15.96 0.84 18.22
C MET A 1 16.46 0.78 16.79
N THR A 2 15.67 1.30 15.85
CA THR A 2 16.03 1.37 14.42
C THR A 2 16.32 2.83 14.05
N ILE A 3 17.53 3.11 13.59
CA ILE A 3 17.97 4.44 13.18
C ILE A 3 18.28 4.43 11.70
N VAL A 4 17.71 5.35 10.94
CA VAL A 4 18.05 5.53 9.52
C VAL A 4 18.98 6.72 9.37
N ILE A 5 20.02 6.60 8.55
CA ILE A 5 20.94 7.69 8.19
C ILE A 5 20.63 8.13 6.75
N THR A 6 20.49 9.44 6.51
CA THR A 6 20.27 9.96 5.15
C THR A 6 21.49 9.73 4.24
N LEU A 7 21.24 9.69 2.93
CA LEU A 7 22.32 9.69 1.95
C LEU A 7 23.17 10.98 2.06
N PRO A 8 24.46 10.93 1.68
CA PRO A 8 25.31 12.10 1.69
C PRO A 8 24.83 13.26 0.81
N GLN A 9 24.24 12.95 -0.36
CA GLN A 9 23.63 13.90 -1.30
C GLN A 9 22.15 14.11 -0.99
N PHE A 10 21.62 15.28 -1.38
CA PHE A 10 20.18 15.52 -1.40
C PHE A 10 19.54 14.77 -2.57
N ILE A 11 18.34 14.24 -2.35
CA ILE A 11 17.59 13.50 -3.34
C ILE A 11 16.14 14.02 -3.38
N ALA A 12 15.49 13.92 -4.55
CA ALA A 12 14.10 14.36 -4.70
C ALA A 12 13.17 13.53 -3.80
N GLY A 13 12.18 14.14 -3.12
CA GLY A 13 11.23 13.48 -2.21
C GLY A 13 11.85 12.93 -0.91
N GLU A 14 13.06 13.36 -0.56
CA GLU A 14 13.74 12.87 0.66
C GLU A 14 12.98 13.21 1.94
N ALA A 15 12.39 14.40 2.01
CA ALA A 15 11.60 14.84 3.15
C ALA A 15 10.35 13.97 3.35
N GLU A 16 9.64 13.65 2.28
CA GLU A 16 8.47 12.76 2.27
C GLU A 16 8.84 11.35 2.72
N ARG A 17 9.98 10.85 2.22
CA ARG A 17 10.47 9.52 2.61
C ARG A 17 10.90 9.45 4.07
N ILE A 18 11.53 10.49 4.60
CA ILE A 18 11.85 10.61 6.03
C ILE A 18 10.56 10.57 6.86
N ALA A 19 9.57 11.37 6.50
CA ALA A 19 8.29 11.42 7.20
C ALA A 19 7.55 10.05 7.15
N GLU A 20 7.57 9.38 6.00
CA GLU A 20 6.99 8.05 5.84
C GLU A 20 7.66 7.02 6.77
N MET A 21 9.01 6.94 6.78
CA MET A 21 9.74 6.02 7.65
C MET A 21 9.47 6.25 9.14
N LEU A 22 9.35 7.50 9.56
CA LEU A 22 9.05 7.85 10.94
C LEU A 22 7.60 7.56 11.34
N ARG A 23 6.63 7.81 10.45
CA ARG A 23 5.20 7.58 10.71
C ARG A 23 4.81 6.10 10.65
N SER A 24 5.44 5.32 9.76
CA SER A 24 5.23 3.87 9.67
C SER A 24 5.98 3.08 10.75
N SER A 25 6.72 3.76 11.64
CA SER A 25 7.57 3.13 12.66
C SER A 25 8.64 2.18 12.09
N SER A 26 8.96 2.29 10.80
CA SER A 26 10.11 1.58 10.23
C SER A 26 11.45 2.18 10.65
N ALA A 27 11.43 3.44 11.17
CA ALA A 27 12.55 4.06 11.85
C ALA A 27 12.08 4.73 13.15
N ASP A 28 12.82 4.54 14.23
CA ASP A 28 12.61 5.28 15.49
C ASP A 28 13.19 6.68 15.40
N LEU A 29 14.38 6.82 14.80
CA LEU A 29 15.09 8.08 14.59
C LEU A 29 15.63 8.16 13.16
N VAL A 30 15.72 9.38 12.62
CA VAL A 30 16.43 9.66 11.38
C VAL A 30 17.57 10.63 11.61
N HIS A 31 18.79 10.22 11.24
CA HIS A 31 19.99 11.02 11.27
C HIS A 31 20.18 11.76 9.94
N ILE A 32 20.04 13.06 9.93
CA ILE A 32 20.33 13.93 8.79
C ILE A 32 21.84 14.13 8.71
N ARG A 33 22.48 13.49 7.72
CA ARG A 33 23.90 13.52 7.46
C ARG A 33 24.15 14.02 6.03
N LYS A 34 24.55 15.28 5.89
CA LYS A 34 24.82 15.96 4.62
C LYS A 34 26.23 16.57 4.64
N PRO A 35 27.30 15.75 4.53
CA PRO A 35 28.65 16.24 4.62
C PRO A 35 28.96 17.23 3.50
N GLY A 36 29.44 18.44 3.87
CA GLY A 36 29.77 19.51 2.93
C GLY A 36 28.60 20.38 2.48
N ALA A 37 27.37 20.08 2.90
CA ALA A 37 26.22 20.94 2.64
C ALA A 37 26.28 22.22 3.50
N SER A 38 25.74 23.31 2.98
CA SER A 38 25.55 24.56 3.73
C SER A 38 24.39 24.43 4.74
N ALA A 39 24.39 25.30 5.75
CA ALA A 39 23.29 25.36 6.72
C ALA A 39 21.95 25.65 6.06
N ALA A 40 21.92 26.47 5.00
CA ALA A 40 20.69 26.80 4.26
C ALA A 40 20.10 25.58 3.52
N GLU A 41 20.93 24.74 2.91
CA GLU A 41 20.47 23.52 2.24
C GLU A 41 19.92 22.49 3.24
N VAL A 42 20.58 22.33 4.40
CA VAL A 42 20.08 21.44 5.47
C VAL A 42 18.79 22.00 6.07
N GLU A 43 18.69 23.31 6.27
CA GLU A 43 17.49 23.98 6.74
C GLU A 43 16.32 23.81 5.77
N GLN A 44 16.56 23.88 4.46
CA GLN A 44 15.54 23.63 3.44
C GLN A 44 14.98 22.20 3.54
N LEU A 45 15.84 21.19 3.74
CA LEU A 45 15.39 19.81 3.95
C LEU A 45 14.55 19.68 5.24
N ILE A 46 15.02 20.24 6.37
CA ILE A 46 14.29 20.19 7.65
C ILE A 46 12.91 20.84 7.49
N SER A 47 12.84 22.01 6.87
CA SER A 47 11.59 22.75 6.69
C SER A 47 10.58 22.03 5.77
N ALA A 48 11.04 21.15 4.89
CA ALA A 48 10.19 20.31 4.05
C ALA A 48 9.66 19.06 4.78
N ILE A 49 10.28 18.66 5.90
CA ILE A 49 9.81 17.55 6.73
C ILE A 49 8.68 18.06 7.62
N PRO A 50 7.55 17.31 7.79
CA PRO A 50 6.47 17.69 8.70
C PRO A 50 6.96 17.87 10.15
N GLN A 51 6.45 18.90 10.82
CA GLN A 51 6.90 19.28 12.16
C GLN A 51 6.66 18.20 13.23
N ASP A 52 5.65 17.36 13.05
CA ASP A 52 5.36 16.19 13.91
C ASP A 52 6.46 15.12 13.90
N CYS A 53 7.46 15.24 13.01
CA CYS A 53 8.62 14.36 12.93
C CYS A 53 9.88 14.91 13.60
N TYR A 54 9.89 16.20 14.01
CA TYR A 54 11.11 16.89 14.45
C TYR A 54 11.72 16.30 15.73
N ASP A 55 10.92 15.82 16.65
CA ASP A 55 11.33 15.14 17.88
C ASP A 55 12.02 13.79 17.65
N ARG A 56 12.14 13.36 16.39
CA ARG A 56 12.82 12.12 15.96
C ARG A 56 13.94 12.37 14.94
N LEU A 57 14.35 13.64 14.73
CA LEU A 57 15.45 14.00 13.83
C LEU A 57 16.73 14.29 14.60
N VAL A 58 17.88 13.80 14.12
CA VAL A 58 19.21 14.01 14.68
C VAL A 58 20.14 14.61 13.63
N LEU A 59 20.86 15.69 13.93
CA LEU A 59 21.78 16.34 13.00
C LEU A 59 23.23 15.91 13.22
N HIS A 60 23.97 15.69 12.13
CA HIS A 60 25.41 15.42 12.13
C HIS A 60 26.26 16.67 11.97
N ASP A 61 25.72 17.74 11.41
CA ASP A 61 26.38 19.03 11.18
C ASP A 61 25.36 20.16 11.42
N HIS A 62 25.81 21.43 11.49
CA HIS A 62 24.95 22.62 11.68
C HIS A 62 24.05 22.53 12.93
N PHE A 63 24.63 22.19 14.07
CA PHE A 63 23.91 21.92 15.32
C PHE A 63 23.00 23.07 15.80
N GLN A 64 23.28 24.33 15.38
CA GLN A 64 22.41 25.48 15.64
C GLN A 64 20.99 25.29 15.05
N LEU A 65 20.84 24.51 13.99
CA LEU A 65 19.52 24.18 13.44
C LEU A 65 18.76 23.21 14.35
N ALA A 66 19.47 22.31 15.04
CA ALA A 66 18.82 21.38 15.97
C ALA A 66 18.15 22.11 17.13
N GLU A 67 18.80 23.17 17.66
CA GLU A 67 18.24 24.01 18.72
C GLU A 67 17.07 24.85 18.17
N ARG A 68 17.25 25.47 17.01
CA ARG A 68 16.25 26.35 16.39
C ARG A 68 14.94 25.66 16.06
N TYR A 69 15.01 24.42 15.59
CA TYR A 69 13.85 23.62 15.19
C TYR A 69 13.36 22.66 16.28
N GLY A 70 14.00 22.62 17.45
CA GLY A 70 13.63 21.72 18.54
C GLY A 70 13.77 20.24 18.19
N LEU A 71 14.85 19.88 17.44
CA LEU A 71 15.07 18.53 17.01
C LEU A 71 15.49 17.60 18.16
N HIS A 72 15.37 16.28 17.94
CA HIS A 72 15.69 15.25 18.93
C HIS A 72 17.10 15.34 19.47
N GLY A 73 18.10 15.52 18.60
CA GLY A 73 19.48 15.44 19.03
C GLY A 73 20.53 15.85 18.01
N VAL A 74 21.76 15.71 18.45
CA VAL A 74 22.97 15.94 17.65
C VAL A 74 23.87 14.71 17.67
N HIS A 75 24.57 14.47 16.55
CA HIS A 75 25.49 13.36 16.39
C HIS A 75 26.93 13.87 16.24
N LEU A 76 27.77 13.59 17.24
CA LEU A 76 29.15 14.01 17.25
C LEU A 76 30.01 13.20 16.26
N ASN A 77 30.90 13.89 15.59
CA ASN A 77 31.83 13.33 14.61
C ASN A 77 33.18 14.08 14.66
N SER A 78 34.11 13.71 13.79
CA SER A 78 35.46 14.35 13.76
C SER A 78 35.42 15.85 13.47
N ARG A 79 34.42 16.37 12.79
CA ARG A 79 34.21 17.77 12.48
C ARG A 79 33.57 18.57 13.63
N ASN A 80 32.66 17.88 14.33
CA ASN A 80 31.86 18.45 15.43
C ASN A 80 32.01 17.52 16.65
N SER A 81 33.05 17.72 17.42
CA SER A 81 33.45 16.85 18.54
C SER A 81 32.75 17.13 19.86
N GLN A 82 32.03 18.25 19.97
CA GLN A 82 31.32 18.68 21.16
C GLN A 82 29.90 19.15 20.81
N PRO A 83 28.90 18.90 21.68
CA PRO A 83 27.57 19.47 21.50
C PRO A 83 27.57 20.97 21.70
N PRO A 84 26.55 21.73 21.24
CA PRO A 84 26.39 23.15 21.55
C PRO A 84 26.41 23.41 23.06
N GLN A 85 26.91 24.58 23.45
CA GLN A 85 26.90 24.97 24.87
C GLN A 85 25.47 25.05 25.40
N GLY A 86 25.19 24.37 26.49
CA GLY A 86 23.85 24.33 27.09
C GLY A 86 22.86 23.36 26.43
N TRP A 87 23.31 22.54 25.47
CA TRP A 87 22.47 21.56 24.81
C TRP A 87 21.80 20.58 25.79
N LYS A 88 20.48 20.39 25.66
CA LYS A 88 19.68 19.51 26.54
C LYS A 88 19.10 18.31 25.82
N GLY A 89 19.16 18.25 24.47
CA GLY A 89 18.66 17.16 23.67
C GLY A 89 19.60 15.94 23.68
N SER A 90 19.23 14.91 22.96
CA SER A 90 20.02 13.69 22.79
C SER A 90 21.39 14.01 22.18
N VAL A 91 22.43 13.32 22.66
CA VAL A 91 23.78 13.36 22.09
C VAL A 91 24.19 11.94 21.72
N SER A 92 24.64 11.76 20.49
CA SER A 92 25.17 10.48 20.01
C SER A 92 26.54 10.66 19.34
N ARG A 93 27.29 9.57 19.17
CA ARG A 93 28.62 9.60 18.58
C ARG A 93 28.95 8.32 17.80
N SER A 94 29.69 8.47 16.69
CA SER A 94 30.30 7.33 15.99
C SER A 94 31.58 6.90 16.67
N CYS A 95 31.71 5.58 16.93
CA CYS A 95 32.90 4.90 17.45
C CYS A 95 33.36 3.85 16.45
N HIS A 96 34.68 3.67 16.34
CA HIS A 96 35.31 2.73 15.42
C HIS A 96 36.15 1.67 16.15
N SER A 97 36.21 1.73 17.47
CA SER A 97 36.87 0.74 18.34
C SER A 97 36.07 0.51 19.63
N LEU A 98 36.28 -0.64 20.26
CA LEU A 98 35.66 -0.96 21.57
C LEU A 98 36.14 -0.03 22.67
N SER A 99 37.38 0.47 22.59
CA SER A 99 37.91 1.47 23.52
C SER A 99 37.19 2.81 23.40
N GLU A 100 36.90 3.28 22.20
CA GLU A 100 36.09 4.48 21.98
C GLU A 100 34.67 4.31 22.53
N VAL A 101 34.05 3.12 22.35
CA VAL A 101 32.74 2.84 22.94
C VAL A 101 32.79 2.95 24.46
N ALA A 102 33.78 2.33 25.11
CA ALA A 102 33.94 2.40 26.58
C ALA A 102 34.14 3.84 27.08
N GLU A 103 34.90 4.66 26.34
CA GLU A 103 35.14 6.07 26.68
C GLU A 103 33.88 6.94 26.55
N TRP A 104 33.13 6.79 25.43
CA TRP A 104 32.11 7.75 25.07
C TRP A 104 30.69 7.37 25.48
N LYS A 105 30.43 6.10 25.75
CA LYS A 105 29.09 5.60 26.09
C LYS A 105 28.45 6.31 27.29
N GLU A 106 29.25 6.66 28.30
CA GLU A 106 28.74 7.32 29.50
C GLU A 106 28.52 8.84 29.30
N ARG A 107 29.06 9.41 28.22
CA ARG A 107 28.95 10.81 27.86
C ARG A 107 27.86 11.10 26.83
N CYS A 108 27.31 10.05 26.21
CA CYS A 108 26.32 10.14 25.16
C CYS A 108 25.04 9.41 25.55
N THR A 109 23.91 9.80 24.95
CA THR A 109 22.66 9.07 25.07
C THR A 109 22.81 7.67 24.46
N TYR A 110 23.49 7.58 23.32
CA TYR A 110 23.92 6.34 22.69
C TYR A 110 25.14 6.57 21.82
N VAL A 111 25.84 5.52 21.48
CA VAL A 111 26.96 5.51 20.54
C VAL A 111 26.75 4.49 19.44
N SER A 112 27.39 4.65 18.29
CA SER A 112 27.42 3.61 17.26
C SER A 112 28.78 2.98 17.16
N LEU A 113 28.84 1.66 16.96
CA LEU A 113 30.06 0.92 16.66
C LEU A 113 30.04 0.45 15.21
N SER A 114 31.09 0.76 14.45
CA SER A 114 31.18 0.40 13.02
C SER A 114 32.60 0.04 12.57
N PRO A 115 32.76 -0.80 11.52
CA PRO A 115 31.71 -1.56 10.82
C PRO A 115 31.46 -2.94 11.43
N ILE A 116 30.19 -3.30 11.68
CA ILE A 116 29.81 -4.59 12.26
C ILE A 116 29.72 -5.69 11.19
N PHE A 117 29.21 -5.34 10.01
CA PHE A 117 29.12 -6.24 8.85
C PHE A 117 29.81 -5.63 7.63
N ASN A 118 30.05 -6.46 6.60
CA ASN A 118 30.54 -5.96 5.32
C ASN A 118 29.56 -4.96 4.71
N SER A 119 30.08 -3.84 4.23
CA SER A 119 29.25 -2.78 3.67
C SER A 119 28.53 -3.23 2.39
N ILE A 120 27.25 -2.90 2.28
CA ILE A 120 26.45 -3.13 1.08
C ILE A 120 26.67 -2.00 0.04
N SER A 121 26.94 -0.79 0.51
CA SER A 121 27.02 0.42 -0.31
C SER A 121 28.41 0.93 -0.61
N LYS A 122 29.44 0.38 0.05
CA LYS A 122 30.85 0.78 -0.14
C LYS A 122 31.73 -0.44 -0.39
N PRO A 123 32.13 -0.73 -1.64
CA PRO A 123 33.07 -1.80 -1.95
C PRO A 123 34.38 -1.65 -1.14
N GLY A 124 34.89 -2.74 -0.61
CA GLY A 124 36.14 -2.74 0.16
C GLY A 124 36.02 -2.34 1.64
N TYR A 125 34.82 -2.06 2.15
CA TYR A 125 34.59 -1.75 3.56
C TYR A 125 34.05 -2.99 4.29
N TYR A 126 34.93 -3.71 4.96
CA TYR A 126 34.66 -5.00 5.60
C TYR A 126 34.37 -4.86 7.10
N ALA A 127 33.74 -5.88 7.69
CA ALA A 127 33.58 -5.99 9.13
C ALA A 127 34.93 -5.89 9.85
N ALA A 128 35.00 -5.07 10.90
CA ALA A 128 36.22 -4.82 11.64
C ALA A 128 36.34 -5.68 12.90
N PHE A 129 35.28 -6.37 13.29
CA PHE A 129 35.21 -7.14 14.53
C PHE A 129 34.80 -8.59 14.25
N THR A 130 35.45 -9.52 14.90
CA THR A 130 35.05 -10.93 14.91
C THR A 130 33.88 -11.15 15.87
N ARG A 131 33.12 -12.22 15.64
CA ARG A 131 32.01 -12.56 16.54
C ARG A 131 32.47 -12.75 17.98
N LYS A 132 33.64 -13.35 18.17
CA LYS A 132 34.24 -13.59 19.49
C LYS A 132 34.54 -12.30 20.23
N GLU A 133 35.14 -11.30 19.56
CA GLU A 133 35.43 -9.99 20.15
C GLU A 133 34.14 -9.25 20.56
N LEU A 134 33.09 -9.34 19.76
CA LEU A 134 31.80 -8.73 20.10
C LEU A 134 31.11 -9.42 21.28
N ASP A 135 31.18 -10.75 21.35
CA ASP A 135 30.63 -11.51 22.48
C ASP A 135 31.40 -11.24 23.79
N GLU A 136 32.73 -11.13 23.74
CA GLU A 136 33.57 -10.72 24.88
C GLU A 136 33.27 -9.29 25.34
N ALA A 137 33.14 -8.36 24.40
CA ALA A 137 32.77 -6.95 24.68
C ALA A 137 31.37 -6.84 25.32
N ARG A 138 30.44 -7.68 24.90
CA ARG A 138 29.13 -7.78 25.55
C ARG A 138 29.22 -8.30 26.97
N GLN A 139 30.00 -9.35 27.22
CA GLN A 139 30.19 -9.91 28.56
C GLN A 139 30.86 -8.91 29.51
N GLN A 140 31.73 -8.04 28.99
CA GLN A 140 32.39 -6.94 29.72
C GLN A 140 31.51 -5.72 29.91
N GLY A 141 30.26 -5.71 29.39
CA GLY A 141 29.36 -4.59 29.44
C GLY A 141 29.75 -3.41 28.55
N ILE A 142 30.69 -3.58 27.61
CA ILE A 142 31.05 -2.55 26.63
C ILE A 142 29.92 -2.38 25.63
N ILE A 143 29.37 -3.49 25.12
CA ILE A 143 28.19 -3.52 24.26
C ILE A 143 26.95 -3.77 25.11
N ASP A 144 26.01 -2.83 25.06
CA ASP A 144 24.72 -2.88 25.76
C ASP A 144 23.61 -2.15 24.96
N SER A 145 22.47 -1.90 25.57
CA SER A 145 21.32 -1.21 24.97
C SER A 145 21.61 0.23 24.47
N ARG A 146 22.72 0.85 24.84
CA ARG A 146 23.14 2.16 24.38
C ARG A 146 24.13 2.13 23.22
N VAL A 147 24.51 0.95 22.74
CA VAL A 147 25.43 0.79 21.59
C VAL A 147 24.65 0.33 20.37
N MET A 148 24.67 1.12 19.31
CA MET A 148 24.00 0.82 18.03
C MET A 148 24.99 0.20 17.05
N ALA A 149 24.59 -0.89 16.39
CA ALA A 149 25.40 -1.49 15.33
C ALA A 149 25.30 -0.65 14.04
N LEU A 150 26.44 -0.33 13.42
CA LEU A 150 26.52 0.39 12.14
C LEU A 150 27.48 -0.35 11.19
N GLY A 151 27.25 -0.21 9.88
CA GLY A 151 28.03 -0.84 8.82
C GLY A 151 27.47 -2.20 8.39
N GLY A 152 26.94 -2.25 7.17
CA GLY A 152 26.30 -3.45 6.59
C GLY A 152 25.02 -3.91 7.28
N VAL A 153 24.45 -3.09 8.17
CA VAL A 153 23.17 -3.37 8.83
C VAL A 153 22.02 -3.12 7.84
N THR A 154 21.08 -4.07 7.80
CA THR A 154 19.83 -4.00 7.03
C THR A 154 18.64 -4.17 7.95
N PHE A 155 17.43 -3.84 7.48
CA PHE A 155 16.19 -4.12 8.23
C PHE A 155 16.07 -5.62 8.57
N GLY A 156 16.42 -6.52 7.62
CA GLY A 156 16.38 -7.97 7.83
C GLY A 156 17.41 -8.50 8.84
N ARG A 157 18.39 -7.69 9.28
CA ARG A 157 19.41 -8.07 10.27
C ARG A 157 19.17 -7.52 11.68
N LEU A 158 18.12 -6.77 11.91
CA LEU A 158 17.86 -6.16 13.22
C LEU A 158 17.73 -7.20 14.34
N ASP A 159 17.11 -8.35 14.09
CA ASP A 159 17.03 -9.44 15.04
C ASP A 159 18.41 -10.07 15.35
N GLU A 160 19.28 -10.16 14.34
CA GLU A 160 20.66 -10.61 14.51
C GLU A 160 21.43 -9.63 15.40
N VAL A 161 21.32 -8.34 15.13
CA VAL A 161 21.93 -7.25 15.90
C VAL A 161 21.46 -7.27 17.37
N ALA A 162 20.15 -7.45 17.60
CA ALA A 162 19.60 -7.57 18.95
C ALA A 162 20.16 -8.80 19.70
N ARG A 163 20.26 -9.96 19.04
CA ARG A 163 20.88 -11.18 19.63
C ARG A 163 22.36 -11.01 19.95
N MET A 164 23.06 -10.11 19.23
CA MET A 164 24.45 -9.74 19.53
C MET A 164 24.58 -8.82 20.76
N GLY A 165 23.47 -8.31 21.31
CA GLY A 165 23.43 -7.50 22.51
C GLY A 165 23.48 -5.99 22.27
N PHE A 166 23.40 -5.55 21.01
CA PHE A 166 23.26 -4.14 20.68
C PHE A 166 21.86 -3.61 20.99
N GLY A 167 21.75 -2.32 21.32
CA GLY A 167 20.47 -1.65 21.56
C GLY A 167 19.66 -1.40 20.30
N GLY A 168 20.27 -1.61 19.12
CA GLY A 168 19.62 -1.45 17.83
C GLY A 168 20.61 -1.34 16.67
N GLY A 169 20.10 -1.00 15.49
CA GLY A 169 20.86 -0.86 14.27
C GLY A 169 20.72 0.49 13.60
N MET A 170 21.81 0.97 12.99
CA MET A 170 21.82 2.15 12.13
C MET A 170 21.93 1.71 10.67
N ILE A 171 20.95 2.08 9.87
CA ILE A 171 20.76 1.63 8.49
C ILE A 171 20.97 2.81 7.53
N LEU A 172 21.84 2.65 6.53
CA LEU A 172 22.03 3.65 5.48
C LEU A 172 21.64 3.07 4.11
N GLY A 173 22.42 2.17 3.54
CA GLY A 173 22.23 1.72 2.17
C GLY A 173 20.90 1.02 1.92
N ASP A 174 20.45 0.19 2.85
CA ASP A 174 19.22 -0.59 2.72
C ASP A 174 17.95 0.30 2.81
N ALA A 175 17.98 1.35 3.66
CA ALA A 175 16.86 2.27 3.81
C ALA A 175 16.58 3.11 2.54
N TRP A 176 17.60 3.33 1.71
CA TRP A 176 17.54 4.12 0.49
C TRP A 176 17.65 3.26 -0.77
N LYS A 177 17.58 1.94 -0.63
CA LYS A 177 17.57 1.02 -1.77
C LYS A 177 16.33 1.29 -2.63
N ASN A 178 16.55 1.42 -3.94
CA ASN A 178 15.50 1.75 -4.92
C ASN A 178 14.85 3.13 -4.76
N TYR A 179 15.41 4.02 -3.97
CA TYR A 179 14.86 5.36 -3.77
C TYR A 179 14.82 6.19 -5.06
N ASP A 180 15.82 6.06 -5.92
CA ASP A 180 15.96 6.72 -7.22
C ASP A 180 15.03 6.15 -8.31
N LYS A 181 14.32 5.08 -8.00
CA LYS A 181 13.32 4.50 -8.90
C LYS A 181 11.97 5.18 -8.67
N ALA A 182 11.36 5.63 -9.75
CA ALA A 182 9.98 6.12 -9.71
C ALA A 182 9.08 5.06 -9.09
N LEU A 183 8.30 5.45 -8.05
CA LEU A 183 7.31 4.57 -7.47
C LEU A 183 6.27 4.23 -8.56
N THR A 184 6.17 2.96 -8.89
CA THR A 184 5.13 2.51 -9.81
C THR A 184 3.82 2.42 -9.07
N PRO A 185 2.76 3.13 -9.49
CA PRO A 185 1.44 3.02 -8.87
C PRO A 185 1.02 1.56 -8.82
N THR A 186 0.77 1.04 -7.62
CA THR A 186 0.49 -0.39 -7.40
C THR A 186 -0.89 -0.59 -6.78
N ALA A 187 -1.70 -1.43 -7.41
CA ALA A 187 -2.99 -1.88 -6.92
C ALA A 187 -2.97 -3.39 -6.62
N LEU A 188 -3.90 -3.84 -5.78
CA LEU A 188 -4.17 -5.26 -5.55
C LEU A 188 -5.55 -5.61 -6.09
N THR A 189 -5.66 -6.65 -6.92
CA THR A 189 -6.95 -7.24 -7.25
C THR A 189 -7.15 -8.56 -6.51
N ILE A 190 -8.32 -8.71 -5.88
CA ILE A 190 -8.75 -9.88 -5.10
C ILE A 190 -10.01 -10.43 -5.79
N ALA A 191 -9.88 -11.48 -6.57
CA ALA A 191 -11.02 -12.01 -7.35
C ALA A 191 -10.80 -13.47 -7.79
N GLY A 192 -11.81 -14.04 -8.43
CA GLY A 192 -11.71 -15.33 -9.09
C GLY A 192 -10.89 -15.26 -10.39
N SER A 193 -10.23 -16.35 -10.72
CA SER A 193 -9.50 -16.54 -11.98
C SER A 193 -10.44 -17.08 -13.05
N ASP A 194 -10.54 -16.37 -14.18
CA ASP A 194 -11.25 -16.80 -15.40
C ASP A 194 -10.28 -17.43 -16.39
N SER A 195 -10.44 -18.74 -16.67
CA SER A 195 -9.55 -19.46 -17.58
C SER A 195 -9.59 -18.95 -19.03
N SER A 196 -10.70 -18.30 -19.44
CA SER A 196 -10.81 -17.64 -20.76
C SER A 196 -10.20 -16.24 -20.78
N ALA A 197 -9.78 -15.73 -19.61
CA ALA A 197 -9.19 -14.41 -19.44
C ALA A 197 -10.09 -13.22 -19.85
N GLY A 198 -11.41 -13.42 -19.94
CA GLY A 198 -12.37 -12.39 -20.32
C GLY A 198 -12.91 -11.58 -19.14
N ALA A 199 -12.82 -12.12 -17.92
CA ALA A 199 -13.26 -11.46 -16.68
C ALA A 199 -12.29 -11.76 -15.54
N GLY A 200 -12.73 -11.54 -14.28
CA GLY A 200 -11.97 -11.85 -13.08
C GLY A 200 -10.60 -11.18 -13.03
N LEU A 201 -9.65 -11.84 -12.35
CA LEU A 201 -8.28 -11.33 -12.17
C LEU A 201 -7.60 -10.96 -13.50
N GLN A 202 -7.81 -11.74 -14.53
CA GLN A 202 -7.12 -11.52 -15.81
C GLN A 202 -7.60 -10.24 -16.49
N GLN A 203 -8.89 -9.94 -16.41
CA GLN A 203 -9.43 -8.69 -16.94
C GLN A 203 -9.04 -7.47 -16.09
N ASP A 204 -8.98 -7.65 -14.77
CA ASP A 204 -8.50 -6.62 -13.85
C ASP A 204 -7.04 -6.25 -14.16
N LEU A 205 -6.16 -7.27 -14.32
CA LEU A 205 -4.76 -7.07 -14.71
C LEU A 205 -4.60 -6.31 -16.02
N LYS A 206 -5.30 -6.75 -17.08
CA LYS A 206 -5.26 -6.09 -18.39
C LYS A 206 -5.70 -4.63 -18.29
N THR A 207 -6.78 -4.36 -17.56
CA THR A 207 -7.33 -3.02 -17.37
C THR A 207 -6.35 -2.11 -16.62
N MET A 208 -5.83 -2.56 -15.49
CA MET A 208 -4.90 -1.79 -14.68
C MET A 208 -3.60 -1.52 -15.43
N GLN A 209 -3.07 -2.53 -16.15
CA GLN A 209 -1.87 -2.39 -16.97
C GLN A 209 -2.07 -1.39 -18.12
N ALA A 210 -3.20 -1.46 -18.83
CA ALA A 210 -3.53 -0.50 -19.88
C ALA A 210 -3.63 0.94 -19.38
N LEU A 211 -4.00 1.11 -18.10
CA LEU A 211 -4.03 2.39 -17.40
C LEU A 211 -2.71 2.74 -16.68
N GLY A 212 -1.62 2.01 -16.92
CA GLY A 212 -0.30 2.30 -16.34
C GLY A 212 -0.22 2.10 -14.83
N VAL A 213 -0.94 1.12 -14.29
CA VAL A 213 -0.92 0.69 -12.89
C VAL A 213 -0.40 -0.75 -12.82
N TYR A 214 0.60 -0.99 -11.97
CA TYR A 214 1.02 -2.36 -11.66
C TYR A 214 -0.05 -3.01 -10.78
N ALA A 215 -0.49 -4.23 -11.14
CA ALA A 215 -1.51 -4.94 -10.38
C ALA A 215 -0.94 -6.25 -9.81
N ALA A 216 -0.87 -6.35 -8.49
CA ALA A 216 -0.70 -7.60 -7.77
C ALA A 216 -2.04 -8.33 -7.68
N THR A 217 -2.02 -9.65 -7.44
CA THR A 217 -3.23 -10.49 -7.48
C THR A 217 -3.36 -11.40 -6.28
N VAL A 218 -4.61 -11.61 -5.85
CA VAL A 218 -5.03 -12.64 -4.88
C VAL A 218 -6.16 -13.44 -5.49
N VAL A 219 -5.95 -14.73 -5.65
CA VAL A 219 -6.92 -15.67 -6.25
C VAL A 219 -7.88 -16.17 -5.18
N THR A 220 -9.17 -15.86 -5.31
CA THR A 220 -10.23 -16.32 -4.39
C THR A 220 -10.92 -17.61 -4.84
N ALA A 221 -10.95 -17.85 -6.14
CA ALA A 221 -11.47 -19.09 -6.76
C ALA A 221 -10.82 -19.31 -8.12
N VAL A 222 -10.75 -20.56 -8.54
CA VAL A 222 -10.37 -20.95 -9.91
C VAL A 222 -11.61 -21.42 -10.64
N THR A 223 -11.91 -20.86 -11.82
CA THR A 223 -13.04 -21.31 -12.63
C THR A 223 -12.57 -22.05 -13.86
N SER A 224 -13.35 -23.07 -14.25
CA SER A 224 -13.30 -23.65 -15.59
C SER A 224 -14.35 -22.91 -16.41
N GLN A 225 -13.90 -21.93 -17.19
CA GLN A 225 -14.76 -20.97 -17.87
C GLN A 225 -14.26 -20.73 -19.29
N ASN A 226 -15.20 -20.51 -20.21
CA ASN A 226 -14.95 -20.08 -21.58
C ASN A 226 -16.05 -19.07 -22.01
N THR A 227 -16.08 -18.69 -23.29
CA THR A 227 -17.08 -17.73 -23.80
C THR A 227 -18.52 -18.25 -23.73
N MET A 228 -18.74 -19.56 -23.64
CA MET A 228 -20.05 -20.19 -23.52
C MET A 228 -20.58 -20.20 -22.07
N GLY A 229 -19.71 -20.13 -21.06
CA GLY A 229 -20.11 -20.09 -19.66
C GLY A 229 -19.13 -20.70 -18.68
N VAL A 230 -19.58 -20.83 -17.42
CA VAL A 230 -18.82 -21.35 -16.28
C VAL A 230 -19.28 -22.79 -16.01
N SER A 231 -18.39 -23.76 -16.22
CA SER A 231 -18.68 -25.19 -15.96
C SER A 231 -18.35 -25.58 -14.51
N HIS A 232 -17.24 -25.08 -13.97
CA HIS A 232 -16.79 -25.42 -12.61
C HIS A 232 -16.24 -24.17 -11.88
N VAL A 233 -16.43 -24.16 -10.56
CA VAL A 233 -15.86 -23.14 -9.64
C VAL A 233 -15.21 -23.90 -8.48
N PHE A 234 -13.92 -23.68 -8.27
CA PHE A 234 -13.17 -24.21 -7.14
C PHE A 234 -12.74 -23.04 -6.23
N PRO A 235 -13.35 -22.87 -5.04
CA PRO A 235 -12.92 -21.89 -4.07
C PRO A 235 -11.51 -22.19 -3.58
N VAL A 236 -10.65 -21.17 -3.52
CA VAL A 236 -9.33 -21.28 -2.87
C VAL A 236 -9.55 -21.28 -1.36
N PRO A 237 -8.88 -22.16 -0.58
CA PRO A 237 -8.97 -22.17 0.88
C PRO A 237 -8.69 -20.80 1.49
N ALA A 238 -9.45 -20.44 2.52
CA ALA A 238 -9.39 -19.11 3.13
C ALA A 238 -8.02 -18.76 3.73
N ASP A 239 -7.31 -19.72 4.32
CA ASP A 239 -5.94 -19.60 4.81
C ASP A 239 -4.94 -19.27 3.69
N THR A 240 -5.13 -19.91 2.52
CA THR A 240 -4.33 -19.63 1.32
C THR A 240 -4.61 -18.21 0.80
N VAL A 241 -5.87 -17.76 0.81
CA VAL A 241 -6.23 -16.38 0.45
C VAL A 241 -5.57 -15.38 1.41
N ALA A 242 -5.61 -15.64 2.72
CA ALA A 242 -4.93 -14.82 3.72
C ALA A 242 -3.43 -14.74 3.45
N SER A 243 -2.78 -15.88 3.22
CA SER A 243 -1.34 -15.96 2.95
C SER A 243 -0.93 -15.19 1.69
N GLN A 244 -1.73 -15.26 0.59
CA GLN A 244 -1.49 -14.46 -0.61
C GLN A 244 -1.59 -12.94 -0.31
N MET A 245 -2.62 -12.52 0.43
CA MET A 245 -2.81 -11.11 0.79
C MET A 245 -1.65 -10.60 1.66
N GLU A 246 -1.25 -11.36 2.66
CA GLU A 246 -0.15 -10.99 3.56
C GLU A 246 1.19 -10.92 2.82
N ALA A 247 1.46 -11.86 1.93
CA ALA A 247 2.68 -11.85 1.12
C ALA A 247 2.81 -10.57 0.27
N VAL A 248 1.70 -10.11 -0.32
CA VAL A 248 1.69 -8.88 -1.12
C VAL A 248 1.73 -7.63 -0.23
N LEU A 249 0.84 -7.54 0.76
CA LEU A 249 0.65 -6.33 1.57
C LEU A 249 1.80 -6.05 2.54
N SER A 250 2.59 -7.06 2.91
CA SER A 250 3.79 -6.88 3.74
C SER A 250 5.03 -6.41 2.97
N ASP A 251 5.05 -6.59 1.64
CA ASP A 251 6.20 -6.27 0.78
C ASP A 251 5.96 -5.08 -0.16
N MET A 252 4.74 -4.96 -0.70
CA MET A 252 4.40 -3.99 -1.72
C MET A 252 3.59 -2.83 -1.15
N ARG A 253 3.91 -1.59 -1.58
CA ARG A 253 3.07 -0.42 -1.29
C ARG A 253 1.82 -0.45 -2.16
N VAL A 254 0.75 -1.05 -1.65
CA VAL A 254 -0.56 -1.11 -2.29
C VAL A 254 -1.40 0.08 -1.86
N GLU A 255 -1.79 0.95 -2.80
CA GLU A 255 -2.57 2.17 -2.51
C GLU A 255 -4.06 2.05 -2.88
N ALA A 256 -4.42 1.07 -3.70
CA ALA A 256 -5.81 0.74 -4.02
C ALA A 256 -6.03 -0.76 -4.10
N VAL A 257 -7.21 -1.20 -3.68
CA VAL A 257 -7.65 -2.60 -3.78
C VAL A 257 -8.94 -2.65 -4.59
N LYS A 258 -8.97 -3.50 -5.62
CA LYS A 258 -10.22 -3.91 -6.27
C LYS A 258 -10.60 -5.29 -5.79
N ILE A 259 -11.82 -5.47 -5.36
CA ILE A 259 -12.38 -6.75 -4.96
C ILE A 259 -13.47 -7.15 -5.97
N GLY A 260 -13.41 -8.39 -6.44
CA GLY A 260 -14.42 -8.98 -7.29
C GLY A 260 -15.13 -10.17 -6.62
N MET A 261 -15.15 -11.33 -7.28
CA MET A 261 -15.80 -12.54 -6.80
C MET A 261 -15.24 -13.02 -5.45
N LEU A 262 -16.13 -13.19 -4.47
CA LEU A 262 -15.90 -13.86 -3.18
C LEU A 262 -16.83 -15.07 -3.11
N PRO A 263 -16.32 -16.31 -3.19
CA PRO A 263 -17.14 -17.50 -3.42
C PRO A 263 -17.97 -17.93 -2.20
N ASN A 264 -17.47 -17.74 -0.98
CA ASN A 264 -18.09 -18.22 0.26
C ASN A 264 -17.80 -17.28 1.46
N VAL A 265 -18.44 -17.57 2.58
CA VAL A 265 -18.37 -16.80 3.84
C VAL A 265 -16.96 -16.73 4.38
N GLU A 266 -16.23 -17.84 4.37
CA GLU A 266 -14.90 -17.94 4.95
C GLU A 266 -13.91 -17.04 4.20
N VAL A 267 -13.96 -17.04 2.87
CA VAL A 267 -13.13 -16.16 2.04
C VAL A 267 -13.51 -14.70 2.22
N ALA A 268 -14.81 -14.37 2.27
CA ALA A 268 -15.28 -13.01 2.49
C ALA A 268 -14.81 -12.44 3.86
N HIS A 269 -14.99 -13.22 4.93
CA HIS A 269 -14.51 -12.89 6.27
C HIS A 269 -12.99 -12.69 6.31
N THR A 270 -12.24 -13.60 5.67
CA THR A 270 -10.78 -13.54 5.61
C THR A 270 -10.31 -12.27 4.90
N VAL A 271 -10.87 -11.96 3.74
CA VAL A 271 -10.54 -10.74 2.99
C VAL A 271 -10.81 -9.49 3.83
N ALA A 272 -11.99 -9.40 4.47
CA ALA A 272 -12.33 -8.28 5.33
C ALA A 272 -11.38 -8.15 6.53
N SER A 273 -11.06 -9.27 7.21
CA SER A 273 -10.17 -9.30 8.37
C SER A 273 -8.74 -8.86 8.05
N VAL A 274 -8.18 -9.33 6.92
CA VAL A 274 -6.85 -8.93 6.48
C VAL A 274 -6.84 -7.46 6.07
N LEU A 275 -7.80 -7.00 5.26
CA LEU A 275 -7.89 -5.60 4.85
C LEU A 275 -8.04 -4.66 6.05
N LYS A 276 -8.80 -5.03 7.06
CA LYS A 276 -8.97 -4.23 8.28
C LYS A 276 -7.63 -3.97 8.98
N ARG A 277 -6.71 -4.95 9.00
CA ARG A 277 -5.36 -4.79 9.58
C ARG A 277 -4.48 -3.84 8.78
N TYR A 278 -4.57 -3.87 7.45
CA TYR A 278 -3.70 -3.09 6.56
C TYR A 278 -4.28 -1.74 6.11
N LYS A 279 -5.58 -1.47 6.35
CA LYS A 279 -6.25 -0.24 5.90
C LYS A 279 -5.72 1.03 6.57
N THR A 280 -5.23 0.94 7.80
CA THR A 280 -4.77 2.09 8.58
C THR A 280 -3.49 2.71 8.06
N ASP A 281 -2.62 1.93 7.40
CA ASP A 281 -1.26 2.36 7.11
C ASP A 281 -0.95 2.53 5.60
N HIS A 282 -1.63 1.79 4.71
CA HIS A 282 -1.25 1.76 3.29
C HIS A 282 -2.43 1.72 2.32
N VAL A 283 -3.55 1.06 2.65
CA VAL A 283 -4.68 0.87 1.72
C VAL A 283 -5.75 1.93 1.92
N CYS A 284 -5.69 3.01 1.15
CA CYS A 284 -6.64 4.12 1.29
C CYS A 284 -7.94 3.91 0.50
N ARG A 285 -7.93 3.12 -0.58
CA ARG A 285 -9.02 3.06 -1.56
C ARG A 285 -9.40 1.62 -1.87
N VAL A 286 -10.64 1.24 -1.56
CA VAL A 286 -11.18 -0.11 -1.82
C VAL A 286 -12.42 0.00 -2.71
N VAL A 287 -12.36 -0.58 -3.90
CA VAL A 287 -13.47 -0.68 -4.84
C VAL A 287 -13.95 -2.12 -4.89
N TYR A 288 -15.22 -2.35 -4.52
CA TYR A 288 -15.80 -3.68 -4.50
C TYR A 288 -16.89 -3.83 -5.57
N ASP A 289 -16.70 -4.78 -6.48
CA ASP A 289 -17.70 -5.23 -7.45
C ASP A 289 -18.37 -6.50 -6.91
N PRO A 290 -19.62 -6.44 -6.40
CA PRO A 290 -20.26 -7.54 -5.68
C PRO A 290 -20.83 -8.58 -6.65
N VAL A 291 -19.94 -9.26 -7.37
CA VAL A 291 -20.31 -10.23 -8.41
C VAL A 291 -21.05 -11.42 -7.78
N MET A 292 -22.38 -11.44 -7.90
CA MET A 292 -23.25 -12.50 -7.35
C MET A 292 -23.51 -13.61 -8.38
N VAL A 293 -23.62 -13.24 -9.66
CA VAL A 293 -23.96 -14.14 -10.76
C VAL A 293 -23.08 -13.84 -11.97
N SER A 294 -22.62 -14.86 -12.68
CA SER A 294 -21.87 -14.68 -13.92
C SER A 294 -22.77 -14.17 -15.06
N SER A 295 -22.17 -13.65 -16.13
CA SER A 295 -22.92 -13.27 -17.36
C SER A 295 -23.70 -14.44 -17.96
N SER A 296 -23.31 -15.70 -17.70
CA SER A 296 -24.01 -16.92 -18.14
C SER A 296 -25.05 -17.43 -17.14
N GLY A 297 -25.37 -16.68 -16.06
CA GLY A 297 -26.38 -17.04 -15.07
C GLY A 297 -25.91 -18.01 -13.97
N LYS A 298 -24.63 -18.38 -13.94
CA LYS A 298 -24.07 -19.22 -12.86
C LYS A 298 -23.91 -18.41 -11.59
N ARG A 299 -24.42 -18.89 -10.46
CA ARG A 299 -24.18 -18.30 -9.14
C ARG A 299 -22.69 -18.39 -8.78
N LEU A 300 -22.10 -17.27 -8.41
CA LEU A 300 -20.68 -17.11 -8.07
C LEU A 300 -20.45 -16.78 -6.59
N MET A 301 -21.45 -16.27 -5.90
CA MET A 301 -21.44 -15.96 -4.46
C MET A 301 -22.46 -16.83 -3.73
N ALA A 302 -22.05 -17.43 -2.61
CA ALA A 302 -22.98 -18.16 -1.73
C ALA A 302 -24.00 -17.19 -1.09
N PRO A 303 -25.27 -17.60 -0.88
CA PRO A 303 -26.33 -16.70 -0.39
C PRO A 303 -26.03 -16.08 1.00
N ASP A 304 -25.39 -16.83 1.87
CA ASP A 304 -25.02 -16.46 3.23
C ASP A 304 -23.81 -15.51 3.29
N CYS A 305 -23.03 -15.43 2.21
CA CYS A 305 -21.89 -14.53 2.08
C CYS A 305 -22.28 -13.04 2.21
N LEU A 306 -23.51 -12.69 1.80
CA LEU A 306 -23.96 -11.31 1.78
C LEU A 306 -24.01 -10.68 3.17
N SER A 307 -24.31 -11.45 4.22
CA SER A 307 -24.31 -10.96 5.60
C SER A 307 -22.92 -10.53 6.06
N VAL A 308 -21.88 -11.28 5.74
CA VAL A 308 -20.48 -10.96 6.06
C VAL A 308 -20.01 -9.78 5.24
N VAL A 309 -20.31 -9.78 3.93
CA VAL A 309 -19.97 -8.65 3.05
C VAL A 309 -20.57 -7.35 3.54
N ALA A 310 -21.85 -7.35 3.93
CA ALA A 310 -22.55 -6.17 4.42
C ALA A 310 -22.00 -5.68 5.77
N ALA A 311 -21.72 -6.59 6.70
CA ALA A 311 -21.29 -6.24 8.05
C ALA A 311 -19.79 -5.90 8.14
N GLU A 312 -18.94 -6.60 7.39
CA GLU A 312 -17.49 -6.54 7.59
C GLU A 312 -16.75 -5.88 6.43
N LEU A 313 -17.21 -6.05 5.18
CA LEU A 313 -16.49 -5.55 4.00
C LEU A 313 -16.96 -4.17 3.55
N PHE A 314 -18.28 -3.90 3.49
CA PHE A 314 -18.78 -2.58 3.07
C PHE A 314 -18.21 -1.41 3.89
N PRO A 315 -18.05 -1.50 5.23
CA PRO A 315 -17.43 -0.42 6.01
C PRO A 315 -15.96 -0.14 5.63
N LEU A 316 -15.31 -1.09 4.96
CA LEU A 316 -13.94 -0.93 4.47
C LEU A 316 -13.89 -0.37 3.04
N CYS A 317 -15.00 -0.36 2.32
CA CYS A 317 -15.04 0.06 0.92
C CYS A 317 -15.11 1.59 0.79
N THR A 318 -14.41 2.12 -0.21
CA THR A 318 -14.56 3.49 -0.71
C THR A 318 -15.76 3.58 -1.65
N LEU A 319 -15.97 2.52 -2.46
CA LEU A 319 -17.03 2.43 -3.44
C LEU A 319 -17.45 0.98 -3.65
N VAL A 320 -18.77 0.74 -3.74
CA VAL A 320 -19.36 -0.53 -4.17
C VAL A 320 -20.05 -0.32 -5.52
N THR A 321 -19.85 -1.24 -6.48
CA THR A 321 -20.31 -1.08 -7.87
C THR A 321 -21.32 -2.15 -8.30
N PRO A 322 -22.50 -2.30 -7.67
CA PRO A 322 -23.48 -3.28 -8.07
C PRO A 322 -24.12 -2.95 -9.42
N ASN A 323 -24.49 -3.97 -10.20
CA ASN A 323 -25.47 -3.82 -11.27
C ASN A 323 -26.91 -3.76 -10.70
N LEU A 324 -27.92 -3.47 -11.52
CA LEU A 324 -29.30 -3.36 -11.06
C LEU A 324 -29.80 -4.61 -10.32
N PRO A 325 -29.66 -5.84 -10.84
CA PRO A 325 -30.05 -7.07 -10.13
C PRO A 325 -29.33 -7.26 -8.78
N GLU A 326 -28.02 -6.92 -8.71
CA GLU A 326 -27.24 -6.98 -7.48
C GLU A 326 -27.70 -5.92 -6.48
N ALA A 327 -27.99 -4.70 -6.94
CA ALA A 327 -28.52 -3.60 -6.10
C ALA A 327 -29.91 -3.96 -5.54
N ASP A 328 -30.79 -4.57 -6.35
CA ASP A 328 -32.10 -5.04 -5.87
C ASP A 328 -31.95 -6.18 -4.84
N CYS A 329 -30.99 -7.07 -5.01
CA CYS A 329 -30.65 -8.09 -4.01
C CYS A 329 -30.20 -7.45 -2.69
N LEU A 330 -29.39 -6.40 -2.73
CA LEU A 330 -28.94 -5.64 -1.56
C LEU A 330 -30.10 -4.90 -0.87
N LEU A 331 -31.01 -4.28 -1.65
CA LEU A 331 -32.21 -3.65 -1.10
C LEU A 331 -33.09 -4.69 -0.37
N LYS A 332 -33.33 -5.82 -0.98
CA LYS A 332 -34.09 -6.92 -0.37
C LYS A 332 -33.44 -7.43 0.93
N TYR A 333 -32.12 -7.60 0.92
CA TYR A 333 -31.37 -8.02 2.11
C TYR A 333 -31.52 -6.99 3.25
N ALA A 334 -31.44 -5.69 2.94
CA ALA A 334 -31.57 -4.62 3.92
C ALA A 334 -33.01 -4.31 4.35
N GLY A 335 -34.03 -5.00 3.79
CA GLY A 335 -35.44 -4.72 4.05
C GLY A 335 -35.90 -3.35 3.49
N LEU A 336 -35.25 -2.86 2.45
CA LEU A 336 -35.51 -1.53 1.84
C LEU A 336 -36.47 -1.67 0.63
N PRO A 337 -37.24 -0.61 0.31
CA PRO A 337 -38.13 -0.62 -0.87
C PRO A 337 -37.34 -0.79 -2.17
N SER A 338 -37.92 -1.51 -3.14
CA SER A 338 -37.36 -1.66 -4.48
C SER A 338 -37.16 -0.27 -5.12
N GLY A 339 -36.04 -0.07 -5.82
CA GLY A 339 -35.70 1.19 -6.48
C GLY A 339 -35.15 2.30 -5.55
N SER A 340 -35.12 2.09 -4.23
CA SER A 340 -34.58 3.08 -3.27
C SER A 340 -33.06 3.01 -3.15
N TYR A 341 -32.34 3.03 -4.28
CA TYR A 341 -30.87 2.82 -4.29
C TYR A 341 -30.07 3.84 -3.48
N ALA A 342 -30.56 5.06 -3.31
CA ALA A 342 -29.95 6.05 -2.43
C ALA A 342 -29.88 5.58 -0.96
N SER A 343 -30.85 4.77 -0.54
CA SER A 343 -30.88 4.21 0.83
C SER A 343 -29.77 3.19 1.09
N LEU A 344 -29.20 2.56 0.05
CA LEU A 344 -28.05 1.65 0.22
C LEU A 344 -26.85 2.38 0.80
N ALA A 345 -26.52 3.57 0.26
CA ALA A 345 -25.38 4.35 0.74
C ALA A 345 -25.56 4.81 2.19
N GLN A 346 -26.80 5.16 2.58
CA GLN A 346 -27.12 5.53 3.95
C GLN A 346 -27.07 4.35 4.91
N THR A 347 -27.61 3.20 4.50
CA THR A 347 -27.70 1.98 5.34
C THR A 347 -26.33 1.38 5.59
N PHE A 348 -25.47 1.31 4.57
CA PHE A 348 -24.18 0.66 4.66
C PHE A 348 -22.99 1.61 4.90
N GLY A 349 -23.23 2.92 4.92
CA GLY A 349 -22.21 3.93 5.24
C GLY A 349 -21.08 4.05 4.20
N THR A 350 -21.28 3.55 2.97
CA THR A 350 -20.32 3.61 1.87
C THR A 350 -20.98 4.12 0.59
N ALA A 351 -20.19 4.60 -0.39
CA ALA A 351 -20.73 5.03 -1.67
C ALA A 351 -21.11 3.83 -2.57
N PHE A 352 -22.19 4.01 -3.35
CA PHE A 352 -22.66 3.00 -4.31
C PHE A 352 -22.74 3.60 -5.72
N LEU A 353 -22.11 2.94 -6.69
CA LEU A 353 -22.31 3.17 -8.12
C LEU A 353 -23.22 2.09 -8.69
N VAL A 354 -24.50 2.38 -8.83
CA VAL A 354 -25.46 1.44 -9.43
C VAL A 354 -25.33 1.49 -10.95
N LYS A 355 -24.91 0.36 -11.54
CA LYS A 355 -24.62 0.23 -12.98
C LYS A 355 -25.89 0.01 -13.78
N GLY A 356 -26.16 0.88 -14.76
CA GLY A 356 -27.35 0.85 -15.62
C GLY A 356 -27.27 -0.08 -16.83
N GLY A 357 -26.21 -0.86 -16.98
CA GLY A 357 -26.03 -1.76 -18.12
C GLY A 357 -27.13 -2.83 -18.31
N HIS A 358 -27.91 -3.13 -17.27
CA HIS A 358 -29.07 -4.04 -17.31
C HIS A 358 -30.42 -3.31 -17.42
N ALA A 359 -30.46 -1.99 -17.50
CA ALA A 359 -31.69 -1.24 -17.71
C ALA A 359 -32.22 -1.47 -19.14
N GLU A 360 -33.54 -1.34 -19.34
CA GLU A 360 -34.15 -1.36 -20.66
C GLU A 360 -33.90 -0.05 -21.40
N GLY A 361 -33.80 -0.09 -22.75
CA GLY A 361 -33.68 1.09 -23.59
C GLY A 361 -32.27 1.36 -24.16
N SER A 362 -32.09 2.53 -24.76
CA SER A 362 -30.87 2.94 -25.48
C SER A 362 -29.74 3.46 -24.61
N CYS A 363 -30.00 3.67 -23.30
CA CYS A 363 -29.02 4.22 -22.35
C CYS A 363 -28.54 3.15 -21.37
N ALA A 364 -27.29 3.32 -20.92
CA ALA A 364 -26.65 2.51 -19.88
C ALA A 364 -26.10 3.47 -18.79
N ASP A 365 -26.99 4.26 -18.20
CA ASP A 365 -26.64 5.30 -17.21
C ASP A 365 -26.25 4.67 -15.88
N ASP A 366 -25.07 4.99 -15.38
CA ASP A 366 -24.68 4.65 -14.01
C ASP A 366 -24.98 5.82 -13.07
N VAL A 367 -25.38 5.52 -11.84
CA VAL A 367 -25.73 6.52 -10.83
C VAL A 367 -24.91 6.31 -9.57
N LEU A 368 -24.14 7.34 -9.20
CA LEU A 368 -23.41 7.40 -7.94
C LEU A 368 -24.29 7.93 -6.82
N TYR A 369 -24.42 7.16 -5.77
CA TYR A 369 -25.04 7.52 -4.49
C TYR A 369 -23.92 7.65 -3.45
N PRO A 370 -23.54 8.88 -3.05
CA PRO A 370 -22.43 9.09 -2.12
C PRO A 370 -22.79 8.64 -0.69
N ALA A 371 -21.79 8.25 0.09
CA ALA A 371 -21.97 8.02 1.52
C ALA A 371 -22.33 9.33 2.24
N ALA A 372 -23.05 9.24 3.36
CA ALA A 372 -23.45 10.42 4.13
C ALA A 372 -22.27 11.27 4.66
N THR A 373 -21.08 10.65 4.79
CA THR A 373 -19.84 11.32 5.19
C THR A 373 -19.15 12.10 4.08
N MET A 374 -19.60 11.94 2.82
CA MET A 374 -19.01 12.61 1.67
C MET A 374 -19.78 13.91 1.37
N SER A 375 -19.05 15.00 1.15
CA SER A 375 -19.63 16.27 0.67
C SER A 375 -19.95 16.24 -0.83
N ALA A 376 -20.65 15.19 -1.29
CA ALA A 376 -20.97 14.96 -2.68
C ALA A 376 -22.49 14.79 -2.85
N SER A 377 -23.01 15.13 -4.03
CA SER A 377 -24.41 14.92 -4.40
C SER A 377 -24.55 13.67 -5.27
N VAL A 378 -25.78 13.16 -5.41
CA VAL A 378 -26.11 12.10 -6.37
C VAL A 378 -25.70 12.56 -7.77
N CYS A 379 -24.87 11.78 -8.44
CA CYS A 379 -24.34 12.09 -9.77
C CYS A 379 -24.69 10.98 -10.76
N ARG A 380 -25.19 11.39 -11.93
CA ARG A 380 -25.56 10.46 -13.02
C ARG A 380 -24.52 10.55 -14.13
N PHE A 381 -24.08 9.39 -14.63
CA PHE A 381 -23.11 9.26 -15.72
C PHE A 381 -23.82 8.65 -16.93
N PRO A 382 -24.38 9.49 -17.81
CA PRO A 382 -25.10 9.02 -18.99
C PRO A 382 -24.15 8.36 -19.99
N THR A 383 -24.61 7.27 -20.62
CA THR A 383 -23.84 6.55 -21.63
C THR A 383 -24.80 5.88 -22.62
N GLU A 384 -24.56 6.05 -23.90
CA GLU A 384 -25.27 5.31 -24.92
C GLU A 384 -24.89 3.82 -24.87
N ARG A 385 -25.88 2.95 -25.09
CA ARG A 385 -25.67 1.51 -25.12
C ARG A 385 -24.98 1.10 -26.40
N ILE A 386 -23.77 0.55 -26.27
CA ILE A 386 -23.01 0.00 -27.39
C ILE A 386 -23.50 -1.43 -27.64
N GLN A 387 -23.96 -1.69 -28.85
CA GLN A 387 -24.36 -3.02 -29.28
C GLN A 387 -23.11 -3.87 -29.56
N SER A 388 -22.93 -4.96 -28.80
CA SER A 388 -21.81 -5.90 -28.97
C SER A 388 -22.16 -7.24 -28.35
N ASP A 389 -21.72 -8.32 -28.96
CA ASP A 389 -21.76 -9.67 -28.39
C ASP A 389 -20.56 -9.93 -27.44
N ASN A 390 -19.59 -9.02 -27.41
CA ASN A 390 -18.36 -9.13 -26.62
C ASN A 390 -18.41 -8.21 -25.38
N LEU A 391 -19.28 -8.54 -24.43
CA LEU A 391 -19.50 -7.76 -23.20
C LEU A 391 -18.96 -8.48 -21.94
N HIS A 392 -18.31 -9.65 -22.11
CA HIS A 392 -17.77 -10.38 -20.97
C HIS A 392 -16.64 -9.61 -20.29
N GLY A 393 -16.79 -9.34 -18.97
CA GLY A 393 -15.82 -8.61 -18.16
C GLY A 393 -16.04 -7.09 -18.08
N THR A 394 -17.16 -6.54 -18.57
CA THR A 394 -17.49 -5.10 -18.47
C THR A 394 -17.48 -4.61 -17.01
N GLY A 395 -18.06 -5.36 -16.06
CA GLY A 395 -18.05 -5.02 -14.63
C GLY A 395 -16.63 -4.96 -14.05
N CYS A 396 -15.83 -6.00 -14.33
CA CYS A 396 -14.43 -6.06 -13.90
C CYS A 396 -13.61 -4.90 -14.49
N THR A 397 -13.79 -4.58 -15.77
CA THR A 397 -13.11 -3.45 -16.42
C THR A 397 -13.48 -2.13 -15.77
N LEU A 398 -14.78 -1.86 -15.55
CA LEU A 398 -15.24 -0.61 -14.93
C LEU A 398 -14.66 -0.44 -13.50
N SER A 399 -14.84 -1.45 -12.66
CA SER A 399 -14.40 -1.38 -11.26
C SER A 399 -12.88 -1.27 -11.12
N SER A 400 -12.12 -1.96 -11.97
CA SER A 400 -10.64 -1.88 -12.00
C SER A 400 -10.15 -0.53 -12.53
N ALA A 401 -10.81 0.02 -13.54
CA ALA A 401 -10.48 1.35 -14.06
C ALA A 401 -10.77 2.46 -13.03
N ILE A 402 -11.87 2.34 -12.27
CA ILE A 402 -12.18 3.25 -11.16
C ILE A 402 -11.09 3.15 -10.08
N ALA A 403 -10.70 1.93 -9.67
CA ALA A 403 -9.65 1.73 -8.68
C ALA A 403 -8.32 2.35 -9.13
N ALA A 404 -7.95 2.19 -10.41
CA ALA A 404 -6.76 2.78 -11.00
C ALA A 404 -6.84 4.33 -11.02
N GLY A 405 -8.01 4.91 -11.31
CA GLY A 405 -8.23 6.35 -11.29
C GLY A 405 -8.09 6.95 -9.89
N LEU A 406 -8.73 6.33 -8.89
CA LEU A 406 -8.64 6.72 -7.49
C LEU A 406 -7.20 6.63 -6.95
N LEU A 407 -6.46 5.57 -7.31
CA LEU A 407 -5.06 5.42 -6.96
C LEU A 407 -4.20 6.58 -7.51
N LYS A 408 -4.52 7.08 -8.69
CA LYS A 408 -3.86 8.22 -9.33
C LYS A 408 -4.31 9.59 -8.78
N GLY A 409 -5.07 9.62 -7.70
CA GLY A 409 -5.50 10.84 -7.03
C GLY A 409 -6.68 11.56 -7.69
N GLN A 410 -7.40 10.90 -8.61
CA GLN A 410 -8.62 11.46 -9.20
C GLN A 410 -9.75 11.51 -8.16
N THR A 411 -10.64 12.49 -8.27
CA THR A 411 -11.88 12.50 -7.50
C THR A 411 -12.76 11.31 -7.88
N MET A 412 -13.75 10.97 -7.07
CA MET A 412 -14.68 9.86 -7.33
C MET A 412 -15.38 10.03 -8.68
N GLU A 413 -15.91 11.23 -8.94
CA GLU A 413 -16.62 11.54 -10.18
C GLU A 413 -15.71 11.48 -11.41
N GLU A 414 -14.49 12.02 -11.31
CA GLU A 414 -13.49 11.94 -12.40
C GLU A 414 -13.08 10.51 -12.69
N ALA A 415 -12.82 9.70 -11.65
CA ALA A 415 -12.47 8.30 -11.79
C ALA A 415 -13.57 7.48 -12.46
N ILE A 416 -14.84 7.68 -12.06
CA ILE A 416 -15.99 7.00 -12.68
C ILE A 416 -16.16 7.45 -14.14
N LYS A 417 -16.11 8.75 -14.41
CA LYS A 417 -16.25 9.27 -15.78
C LYS A 417 -15.20 8.69 -16.71
N LYS A 418 -13.92 8.78 -16.34
CA LYS A 418 -12.81 8.24 -17.15
C LYS A 418 -12.86 6.72 -17.29
N ALA A 419 -13.31 6.00 -16.26
CA ALA A 419 -13.50 4.55 -16.32
C ALA A 419 -14.61 4.17 -17.29
N LYS A 420 -15.70 4.93 -17.37
CA LYS A 420 -16.76 4.72 -18.36
C LYS A 420 -16.27 5.01 -19.78
N ASP A 421 -15.55 6.10 -19.99
CA ASP A 421 -14.94 6.42 -21.29
C ASP A 421 -13.99 5.29 -21.75
N PHE A 422 -13.16 4.79 -20.84
CA PHE A 422 -12.26 3.66 -21.10
C PHE A 422 -13.04 2.37 -21.41
N LEU A 423 -14.10 2.07 -20.66
CA LEU A 423 -14.99 0.92 -20.90
C LEU A 423 -15.61 0.98 -22.27
N CYS A 424 -16.20 2.12 -22.69
CA CYS A 424 -16.79 2.30 -24.02
C CYS A 424 -15.74 2.07 -25.13
N GLN A 425 -14.54 2.62 -24.98
CA GLN A 425 -13.44 2.37 -25.92
C GLN A 425 -13.05 0.89 -25.99
N SER A 426 -13.02 0.21 -24.84
CA SER A 426 -12.70 -1.22 -24.75
C SER A 426 -13.75 -2.11 -25.41
N ILE A 427 -15.05 -1.73 -25.29
CA ILE A 427 -16.14 -2.41 -26.01
C ILE A 427 -16.00 -2.20 -27.52
N HIS A 428 -15.75 -0.96 -27.96
CA HIS A 428 -15.55 -0.69 -29.40
C HIS A 428 -14.37 -1.43 -29.99
N ARG A 429 -13.24 -1.53 -29.27
CA ARG A 429 -12.08 -2.33 -29.73
C ARG A 429 -12.39 -3.83 -29.83
N GLY A 430 -13.20 -4.35 -28.89
CA GLY A 430 -13.61 -5.74 -28.88
C GLY A 430 -14.78 -6.10 -29.80
N GLN A 431 -15.56 -5.13 -30.29
CA GLN A 431 -16.86 -5.31 -30.93
C GLN A 431 -16.83 -6.25 -32.14
N ASN A 432 -15.78 -6.20 -32.95
CA ASN A 432 -15.65 -6.98 -34.18
C ASN A 432 -14.63 -8.13 -34.07
N ILE A 433 -14.25 -8.53 -32.86
CA ILE A 433 -13.28 -9.60 -32.62
C ILE A 433 -14.04 -10.89 -32.29
N CYS A 434 -13.65 -11.98 -32.92
CA CYS A 434 -14.19 -13.31 -32.63
C CYS A 434 -13.21 -14.08 -31.73
N ILE A 435 -13.59 -14.27 -30.47
CA ILE A 435 -12.87 -15.12 -29.52
C ILE A 435 -13.85 -16.14 -28.94
N GLY A 436 -13.76 -17.36 -29.42
CA GLY A 436 -14.69 -18.44 -29.04
C GLY A 436 -16.05 -18.35 -29.75
N HIS A 437 -17.05 -19.09 -29.24
CA HIS A 437 -18.35 -19.25 -29.85
C HIS A 437 -19.49 -18.60 -29.06
N GLY A 438 -19.22 -17.95 -27.96
CA GLY A 438 -20.19 -17.31 -27.09
C GLY A 438 -19.90 -15.83 -26.83
N ASN A 439 -20.30 -15.35 -25.66
CA ASN A 439 -20.08 -13.96 -25.23
C ASN A 439 -18.57 -13.67 -25.05
N GLY A 440 -17.97 -13.04 -26.04
CA GLY A 440 -16.54 -12.76 -26.08
C GLY A 440 -16.13 -11.63 -25.11
N PRO A 441 -14.82 -11.51 -24.79
CA PRO A 441 -14.30 -10.46 -23.94
C PRO A 441 -14.17 -9.13 -24.70
N LEU A 442 -14.25 -8.04 -23.97
CA LEU A 442 -13.81 -6.72 -24.46
C LEU A 442 -12.27 -6.60 -24.36
N ILE A 443 -11.72 -5.63 -25.10
CA ILE A 443 -10.27 -5.41 -25.20
C ILE A 443 -9.90 -4.09 -24.50
N PRO A 444 -9.27 -4.14 -23.33
CA PRO A 444 -8.81 -2.96 -22.58
C PRO A 444 -7.77 -2.10 -23.31
#